data_1632188d50d18bbab0643ac5c0afd6fd
#
_entry.id   1632188d50d18bbab0643ac5c0afd6fd
#
_cell.length_a   1.000
_cell.length_b   1.000
_cell.length_c   1.000
_cell.angle_alpha   90.00
_cell.angle_beta   90.00
_cell.angle_gamma   90.00
#
_symmetry.space_group_name_H-M   'P 1'
#
loop_
_entity.id
_entity.type
_entity.pdbx_description
1 polymer ?
#
loop_
_entity_poly.entity_id
_entity_poly.type
_entity_poly.pdbx_seq_one_letter_code
_entity_poly.pdbx_strand_id
1 'polypeptide(L)'
;MGKSVTTLVRDVRRIMEPNTATRLQEREKNKLRDYLTMAGPLGVSHMLIFNQSDAGINMRVLRCPRGPTVTFRVNKYSLASDVMHSSRRPIAPGTEFTTPPLLVLNNFSGEERHLKLLVSVFQNMFPPLHVHSMRLSQVRRVVLLNYNADTKTIDWRHYLISVRPVGVSRSVRRVIEGSTRPSSASSGSVTGHGSEHKRHGRALVNLGNATDIAEYVIRGSQAAGGEDTDTSEAESEAEDMADPQNAVQLSQNYVGRGNAANAQRAVRLREIGPRMELRLVKVEEGLNGSSVLYHDYVHMSASDVAKQTRDITAKRQLAAERRAEQERNVERKKQA
;
A
#
# COMPACT_ATOMS: atom_id res chain seq x y z
N MET A 1 12.90 -16.84 -10.39
CA MET A 1 12.18 -15.56 -10.59
C MET A 1 13.06 -14.55 -11.31
N GLY A 2 12.48 -13.80 -12.25
CA GLY A 2 13.18 -12.71 -12.94
C GLY A 2 13.43 -11.52 -12.00
N LYS A 3 14.46 -10.70 -12.29
CA LYS A 3 14.83 -9.53 -11.48
C LYS A 3 13.65 -8.55 -11.30
N SER A 4 12.86 -8.31 -12.33
CA SER A 4 11.69 -7.40 -12.29
C SER A 4 10.59 -7.90 -11.36
N VAL A 5 10.30 -9.21 -11.35
CA VAL A 5 9.31 -9.79 -10.42
C VAL A 5 9.80 -9.72 -8.97
N THR A 6 11.08 -9.94 -8.73
CA THR A 6 11.66 -9.78 -7.38
C THR A 6 11.54 -8.32 -6.90
N THR A 7 11.73 -7.35 -7.79
CA THR A 7 11.54 -5.93 -7.47
C THR A 7 10.05 -5.64 -7.20
N LEU A 8 9.14 -6.18 -8.02
CA LEU A 8 7.69 -6.05 -7.80
C LEU A 8 7.28 -6.57 -6.40
N VAL A 9 7.81 -7.73 -5.98
CA VAL A 9 7.55 -8.28 -4.64
C VAL A 9 8.03 -7.33 -3.54
N ARG A 10 9.18 -6.69 -3.71
CA ARG A 10 9.69 -5.68 -2.78
C ARG A 10 8.79 -4.45 -2.74
N ASP A 11 8.33 -3.97 -3.89
CA ASP A 11 7.42 -2.83 -4.00
C ASP A 11 6.09 -3.13 -3.33
N VAL A 12 5.49 -4.31 -3.56
CA VAL A 12 4.25 -4.74 -2.90
C VAL A 12 4.45 -4.88 -1.39
N ARG A 13 5.59 -5.44 -0.95
CA ARG A 13 5.94 -5.52 0.48
C ARG A 13 5.99 -4.12 1.10
N ARG A 14 6.56 -3.16 0.39
CA ARG A 14 6.64 -1.77 0.82
C ARG A 14 5.26 -1.09 0.91
N ILE A 15 4.30 -1.42 0.02
CA ILE A 15 2.91 -0.97 0.15
C ILE A 15 2.32 -1.40 1.50
N MET A 16 2.57 -2.64 1.89
CA MET A 16 1.98 -3.26 3.08
C MET A 16 2.65 -2.83 4.41
N GLU A 17 3.72 -2.00 4.35
CA GLU A 17 4.33 -1.43 5.56
C GLU A 17 3.32 -0.57 6.35
N PRO A 18 3.40 -0.53 7.69
CA PRO A 18 4.37 -1.21 8.57
C PRO A 18 4.00 -2.66 8.92
N ASN A 19 2.80 -3.13 8.58
CA ASN A 19 2.24 -4.41 9.03
C ASN A 19 2.69 -5.59 8.14
N THR A 20 3.95 -5.61 7.75
CA THR A 20 4.53 -6.66 6.91
C THR A 20 5.94 -7.01 7.32
N ALA A 21 6.40 -8.18 6.95
CA ALA A 21 7.78 -8.61 7.14
C ALA A 21 8.71 -7.95 6.10
N THR A 22 9.20 -6.75 6.38
CA THR A 22 9.99 -5.93 5.44
C THR A 22 11.30 -6.58 5.03
N ARG A 23 11.94 -7.34 5.92
CA ARG A 23 13.26 -7.97 5.73
C ARG A 23 13.19 -9.48 5.61
N LEU A 24 12.05 -10.03 5.18
CA LEU A 24 11.91 -11.47 4.99
C LEU A 24 12.88 -11.95 3.91
N GLN A 25 13.78 -12.85 4.29
CA GLN A 25 14.69 -13.54 3.36
C GLN A 25 14.08 -14.89 2.98
N GLU A 26 13.86 -15.06 1.69
CA GLU A 26 13.36 -16.31 1.13
C GLU A 26 14.55 -17.21 0.78
N ARG A 27 14.50 -18.46 1.23
CA ARG A 27 15.49 -19.48 0.88
C ARG A 27 14.84 -20.49 -0.06
N GLU A 28 15.52 -20.90 -1.10
CA GLU A 28 15.02 -21.88 -2.09
C GLU A 28 14.60 -23.21 -1.48
N LYS A 29 15.22 -23.60 -0.37
CA LYS A 29 14.92 -24.85 0.34
C LYS A 29 13.59 -24.81 1.09
N ASN A 30 13.05 -23.63 1.39
CA ASN A 30 11.81 -23.49 2.15
C ASN A 30 10.59 -23.82 1.29
N LYS A 31 9.75 -24.72 1.80
CA LYS A 31 8.49 -25.05 1.17
C LYS A 31 7.36 -24.17 1.74
N LEU A 32 6.28 -24.03 0.99
CA LEU A 32 5.10 -23.28 1.44
C LEU A 32 4.56 -23.79 2.79
N ARG A 33 4.65 -25.09 3.05
CA ARG A 33 4.22 -25.71 4.30
C ARG A 33 4.99 -25.12 5.51
N ASP A 34 6.27 -24.83 5.36
CA ASP A 34 7.10 -24.33 6.44
C ASP A 34 6.65 -22.91 6.83
N TYR A 35 6.37 -22.07 5.84
CA TYR A 35 5.81 -20.72 6.06
C TYR A 35 4.43 -20.79 6.72
N LEU A 36 3.56 -21.72 6.32
CA LEU A 36 2.24 -21.90 6.91
C LEU A 36 2.31 -22.36 8.37
N THR A 37 3.27 -23.24 8.69
CA THR A 37 3.47 -23.70 10.07
C THR A 37 3.93 -22.57 10.97
N MET A 38 4.80 -21.70 10.46
CA MET A 38 5.31 -20.55 11.22
C MET A 38 4.34 -19.36 11.28
N ALA A 39 3.36 -19.32 10.38
CA ALA A 39 2.38 -18.23 10.33
C ALA A 39 1.56 -18.08 11.61
N GLY A 40 1.18 -19.21 12.24
CA GLY A 40 0.43 -19.22 13.50
C GLY A 40 1.21 -18.58 14.65
N PRO A 41 2.38 -19.10 15.02
CA PRO A 41 3.22 -18.54 16.09
C PRO A 41 3.63 -17.08 15.88
N LEU A 42 3.82 -16.66 14.61
CA LEU A 42 4.18 -15.28 14.26
C LEU A 42 2.98 -14.32 14.15
N GLY A 43 1.75 -14.81 14.32
CA GLY A 43 0.54 -14.00 14.21
C GLY A 43 0.26 -13.49 12.79
N VAL A 44 0.77 -14.16 11.76
CA VAL A 44 0.57 -13.77 10.36
C VAL A 44 -0.86 -14.09 9.92
N SER A 45 -1.63 -13.08 9.58
CA SER A 45 -3.02 -13.21 9.12
C SER A 45 -3.12 -13.49 7.63
N HIS A 46 -2.27 -12.90 6.80
CA HIS A 46 -2.30 -13.04 5.34
C HIS A 46 -0.91 -13.29 4.78
N MET A 47 -0.83 -14.07 3.70
CA MET A 47 0.38 -14.25 2.90
C MET A 47 0.10 -13.90 1.45
N LEU A 48 0.97 -13.10 0.85
CA LEU A 48 1.00 -12.85 -0.58
C LEU A 48 2.17 -13.62 -1.19
N ILE A 49 1.88 -14.48 -2.15
CA ILE A 49 2.87 -15.33 -2.81
C ILE A 49 2.85 -15.04 -4.30
N PHE A 50 3.98 -14.64 -4.83
CA PHE A 50 4.18 -14.45 -6.26
C PHE A 50 4.90 -15.66 -6.84
N ASN A 51 4.33 -16.24 -7.88
CA ASN A 51 4.93 -17.32 -8.66
C ASN A 51 5.07 -16.88 -10.10
N GLN A 52 6.23 -17.14 -10.67
CA GLN A 52 6.50 -16.94 -12.08
C GLN A 52 6.60 -18.31 -12.76
N SER A 53 5.85 -18.52 -13.84
CA SER A 53 5.91 -19.67 -14.73
C SER A 53 6.05 -19.17 -16.16
N ASP A 54 6.29 -20.06 -17.11
CA ASP A 54 6.35 -19.73 -18.54
C ASP A 54 5.04 -19.11 -19.05
N ALA A 55 3.91 -19.52 -18.43
CA ALA A 55 2.58 -18.96 -18.75
C ALA A 55 2.33 -17.56 -18.18
N GLY A 56 3.20 -17.04 -17.30
CA GLY A 56 3.06 -15.72 -16.70
C GLY A 56 3.24 -15.68 -15.18
N ILE A 57 2.86 -14.54 -14.59
CA ILE A 57 3.00 -14.29 -13.17
C ILE A 57 1.65 -14.49 -12.49
N ASN A 58 1.65 -15.26 -11.42
CA ASN A 58 0.48 -15.46 -10.57
C ASN A 58 0.74 -14.91 -9.17
N MET A 59 -0.25 -14.22 -8.62
CA MET A 59 -0.28 -13.76 -7.24
C MET A 59 -1.32 -14.56 -6.47
N ARG A 60 -0.91 -15.20 -5.38
CA ARG A 60 -1.84 -15.88 -4.45
C ARG A 60 -1.96 -15.09 -3.17
N VAL A 61 -3.17 -14.85 -2.74
CA VAL A 61 -3.51 -14.25 -1.45
C VAL A 61 -4.09 -15.36 -0.59
N LEU A 62 -3.39 -15.71 0.49
CA LEU A 62 -3.80 -16.75 1.43
C LEU A 62 -4.16 -16.10 2.76
N ARG A 63 -5.30 -16.48 3.32
CA ARG A 63 -5.66 -16.12 4.69
C ARG A 63 -5.27 -17.25 5.64
N CYS A 64 -4.37 -16.98 6.56
CA CYS A 64 -3.95 -17.94 7.56
C CYS A 64 -4.91 -17.91 8.77
N PRO A 65 -5.14 -19.05 9.47
CA PRO A 65 -4.63 -20.40 9.20
C PRO A 65 -5.55 -21.29 8.34
N ARG A 66 -6.78 -20.89 8.05
CA ARG A 66 -7.82 -21.76 7.48
C ARG A 66 -8.18 -21.48 6.03
N GLY A 67 -7.69 -20.42 5.42
CA GLY A 67 -8.09 -19.99 4.10
C GLY A 67 -9.16 -18.88 4.15
N PRO A 68 -9.72 -18.44 3.06
CA PRO A 68 -9.56 -18.96 1.69
C PRO A 68 -8.23 -18.59 1.03
N THR A 69 -7.93 -19.26 -0.08
CA THR A 69 -6.84 -18.91 -0.99
C THR A 69 -7.42 -18.38 -2.29
N VAL A 70 -7.02 -17.16 -2.64
CA VAL A 70 -7.41 -16.50 -3.88
C VAL A 70 -6.21 -16.42 -4.79
N THR A 71 -6.36 -16.88 -6.04
CA THR A 71 -5.29 -16.87 -7.04
C THR A 71 -5.66 -15.89 -8.15
N PHE A 72 -4.78 -14.92 -8.35
CA PHE A 72 -4.86 -13.95 -9.44
C PHE A 72 -3.75 -14.21 -10.46
N ARG A 73 -4.03 -13.95 -11.71
CA ARG A 73 -3.02 -13.77 -12.76
C ARG A 73 -2.69 -12.28 -12.84
N VAL A 74 -1.41 -11.95 -12.87
CA VAL A 74 -0.93 -10.60 -13.11
C VAL A 74 -0.78 -10.44 -14.62
N ASN A 75 -1.70 -9.71 -15.26
CA ASN A 75 -1.67 -9.49 -16.71
C ASN A 75 -0.59 -8.48 -17.08
N LYS A 76 -0.59 -7.35 -16.38
CA LYS A 76 0.35 -6.25 -16.58
C LYS A 76 0.80 -5.71 -15.23
N TYR A 77 2.02 -5.20 -15.19
CA TYR A 77 2.52 -4.50 -14.00
C TYR A 77 3.56 -3.45 -14.40
N SER A 78 3.67 -2.41 -13.59
CA SER A 78 4.74 -1.42 -13.65
C SER A 78 5.37 -1.29 -12.28
N LEU A 79 6.69 -1.19 -12.22
CA LEU A 79 7.41 -1.03 -10.95
C LEU A 79 7.21 0.38 -10.39
N ALA A 80 7.44 0.55 -9.10
CA ALA A 80 7.39 1.86 -8.47
C ALA A 80 8.41 2.83 -9.07
N SER A 81 9.60 2.34 -9.45
CA SER A 81 10.61 3.11 -10.17
C SER A 81 10.09 3.66 -11.50
N ASP A 82 9.39 2.83 -12.26
CA ASP A 82 8.91 3.21 -13.60
C ASP A 82 7.82 4.27 -13.51
N VAL A 83 6.93 4.15 -12.52
CA VAL A 83 5.88 5.14 -12.24
C VAL A 83 6.50 6.47 -11.80
N MET A 84 7.55 6.42 -10.95
CA MET A 84 8.26 7.63 -10.54
C MET A 84 8.97 8.31 -11.71
N HIS A 85 9.64 7.56 -12.57
CA HIS A 85 10.30 8.11 -13.77
C HIS A 85 9.33 8.70 -14.78
N SER A 86 8.11 8.18 -14.89
CA SER A 86 7.08 8.73 -15.77
C SER A 86 6.46 10.03 -15.23
N SER A 87 6.65 10.34 -13.95
CA SER A 87 6.11 11.53 -13.33
C SER A 87 6.95 12.77 -13.65
N ARG A 88 6.31 13.88 -14.02
CA ARG A 88 6.98 15.19 -14.24
C ARG A 88 7.83 15.64 -13.03
N ARG A 89 7.41 15.27 -11.81
CA ARG A 89 8.09 15.62 -10.55
C ARG A 89 8.14 14.40 -9.66
N PRO A 90 9.21 13.60 -9.79
CA PRO A 90 9.38 12.43 -8.92
C PRO A 90 9.56 12.87 -7.48
N ILE A 91 8.77 12.28 -6.57
CA ILE A 91 8.94 12.44 -5.13
C ILE A 91 9.43 11.14 -4.57
N ALA A 92 10.59 11.17 -3.93
CA ALA A 92 11.04 10.03 -3.15
C ALA A 92 10.20 9.95 -1.87
N PRO A 93 9.40 8.89 -1.68
CA PRO A 93 8.63 8.75 -0.45
C PRO A 93 9.59 8.54 0.72
N GLY A 94 9.34 9.27 1.80
CA GLY A 94 10.13 9.25 3.04
C GLY A 94 9.43 8.52 4.17
N THR A 95 8.90 9.29 5.12
CA THR A 95 8.25 8.78 6.34
C THR A 95 6.82 8.28 6.14
N GLU A 96 6.28 8.33 4.93
CA GLU A 96 4.89 7.97 4.63
C GLU A 96 4.60 6.48 4.85
N PHE A 97 5.63 5.64 4.75
CA PHE A 97 5.52 4.19 4.98
C PHE A 97 5.41 3.80 6.45
N THR A 98 5.59 4.72 7.38
CA THR A 98 5.41 4.45 8.81
C THR A 98 3.95 4.26 9.21
N THR A 99 3.02 4.74 8.39
CA THR A 99 1.58 4.59 8.61
C THR A 99 0.96 3.63 7.59
N PRO A 100 -0.02 2.80 8.00
CA PRO A 100 -0.67 1.89 7.08
C PRO A 100 -1.45 2.65 5.99
N PRO A 101 -1.57 2.10 4.78
CA PRO A 101 -2.34 2.71 3.71
C PRO A 101 -3.84 2.57 3.96
N LEU A 102 -4.60 3.55 3.48
CA LEU A 102 -6.05 3.48 3.36
C LEU A 102 -6.42 2.57 2.20
N LEU A 103 -7.35 1.64 2.40
CA LEU A 103 -7.90 0.83 1.31
C LEU A 103 -9.15 1.48 0.74
N VAL A 104 -9.18 1.68 -0.57
CA VAL A 104 -10.37 2.12 -1.33
C VAL A 104 -10.72 1.05 -2.36
N LEU A 105 -11.94 0.53 -2.26
CA LEU A 105 -12.50 -0.43 -3.20
C LEU A 105 -13.51 0.29 -4.08
N ASN A 106 -13.31 0.25 -5.39
CA ASN A 106 -14.19 0.88 -6.38
C ASN A 106 -14.80 -0.17 -7.31
N ASN A 107 -16.06 -0.01 -7.66
CA ASN A 107 -16.81 -0.87 -8.56
C ASN A 107 -16.97 -2.36 -8.15
N PHE A 108 -16.84 -2.69 -6.86
CA PHE A 108 -17.07 -4.05 -6.34
C PHE A 108 -18.53 -4.31 -5.95
N SER A 109 -19.48 -3.55 -6.47
CA SER A 109 -20.90 -3.64 -6.11
C SER A 109 -21.66 -4.80 -6.76
N GLY A 110 -20.99 -5.66 -7.51
CA GLY A 110 -21.62 -6.83 -8.16
C GLY A 110 -22.22 -7.82 -7.17
N GLU A 111 -23.35 -8.45 -7.57
CA GLU A 111 -24.04 -9.48 -6.75
C GLU A 111 -23.31 -10.82 -6.71
N GLU A 112 -22.29 -10.99 -7.52
CA GLU A 112 -21.52 -12.23 -7.65
C GLU A 112 -20.82 -12.61 -6.35
N ARG A 113 -21.01 -13.85 -5.91
CA ARG A 113 -20.46 -14.35 -4.63
C ARG A 113 -18.95 -14.22 -4.52
N HIS A 114 -18.25 -14.42 -5.62
CA HIS A 114 -16.79 -14.29 -5.64
C HIS A 114 -16.32 -12.84 -5.45
N LEU A 115 -17.06 -11.83 -5.96
CA LEU A 115 -16.74 -10.43 -5.73
C LEU A 115 -16.94 -10.04 -4.26
N LYS A 116 -18.02 -10.47 -3.62
CA LYS A 116 -18.27 -10.26 -2.17
C LYS A 116 -17.16 -10.87 -1.31
N LEU A 117 -16.69 -12.06 -1.71
CA LEU A 117 -15.55 -12.70 -1.04
C LEU A 117 -14.27 -11.90 -1.22
N LEU A 118 -13.98 -11.40 -2.43
CA LEU A 118 -12.82 -10.56 -2.71
C LEU A 118 -12.81 -9.30 -1.86
N VAL A 119 -13.96 -8.60 -1.75
CA VAL A 119 -14.12 -7.45 -0.87
C VAL A 119 -13.71 -7.79 0.56
N SER A 120 -14.24 -8.90 1.09
CA SER A 120 -13.90 -9.34 2.45
C SER A 120 -12.42 -9.69 2.62
N VAL A 121 -11.80 -10.33 1.61
CA VAL A 121 -10.38 -10.68 1.65
C VAL A 121 -9.52 -9.41 1.66
N PHE A 122 -9.81 -8.46 0.77
CA PHE A 122 -9.05 -7.22 0.69
C PHE A 122 -9.24 -6.34 1.93
N GLN A 123 -10.46 -6.21 2.45
CA GLN A 123 -10.72 -5.46 3.68
C GLN A 123 -9.98 -6.03 4.89
N ASN A 124 -9.93 -7.36 5.01
CA ASN A 124 -9.23 -8.01 6.12
C ASN A 124 -7.69 -7.97 5.99
N MET A 125 -7.17 -7.72 4.78
CA MET A 125 -5.73 -7.63 4.54
C MET A 125 -5.12 -6.33 5.06
N PHE A 126 -5.91 -5.25 5.12
CA PHE A 126 -5.50 -3.95 5.63
C PHE A 126 -6.07 -3.70 7.02
N PRO A 127 -5.37 -2.94 7.87
CA PRO A 127 -5.89 -2.62 9.20
C PRO A 127 -7.17 -1.77 9.10
N PRO A 128 -8.16 -2.02 9.97
CA PRO A 128 -9.40 -1.25 9.98
C PRO A 128 -9.15 0.20 10.37
N LEU A 129 -9.87 1.11 9.72
CA LEU A 129 -9.80 2.53 9.99
C LEU A 129 -10.94 2.95 10.92
N HIS A 130 -10.56 3.56 12.03
CA HIS A 130 -11.51 4.18 12.94
C HIS A 130 -11.65 5.66 12.61
N VAL A 131 -12.63 6.01 11.77
CA VAL A 131 -12.84 7.38 11.26
C VAL A 131 -12.95 8.41 12.38
N HIS A 132 -13.59 8.05 13.50
CA HIS A 132 -13.81 8.97 14.63
C HIS A 132 -12.53 9.28 15.44
N SER A 133 -11.55 8.39 15.45
CA SER A 133 -10.31 8.57 16.21
C SER A 133 -9.09 8.89 15.32
N MET A 134 -9.27 8.86 13.99
CA MET A 134 -8.20 9.01 13.03
C MET A 134 -7.75 10.46 12.88
N ARG A 135 -6.45 10.69 12.88
CA ARG A 135 -5.87 11.99 12.55
C ARG A 135 -5.60 12.06 11.05
N LEU A 136 -6.04 13.11 10.36
CA LEU A 136 -5.78 13.29 8.92
C LEU A 136 -4.28 13.27 8.58
N SER A 137 -3.43 13.73 9.49
CA SER A 137 -1.98 13.68 9.33
C SER A 137 -1.40 12.25 9.29
N GLN A 138 -2.14 11.25 9.76
CA GLN A 138 -1.74 9.84 9.73
C GLN A 138 -2.12 9.16 8.42
N VAL A 139 -3.13 9.68 7.70
CA VAL A 139 -3.57 9.13 6.42
C VAL A 139 -2.74 9.75 5.31
N ARG A 140 -1.64 9.09 4.99
CA ARG A 140 -0.69 9.59 3.99
C ARG A 140 -0.70 8.81 2.69
N ARG A 141 -1.24 7.58 2.70
CA ARG A 141 -1.22 6.68 1.55
C ARG A 141 -2.57 6.03 1.31
N VAL A 142 -2.88 5.79 0.04
CA VAL A 142 -4.10 5.09 -0.40
C VAL A 142 -3.71 3.96 -1.35
N VAL A 143 -4.28 2.79 -1.13
CA VAL A 143 -4.31 1.69 -2.09
C VAL A 143 -5.70 1.66 -2.71
N LEU A 144 -5.75 1.90 -4.00
CA LEU A 144 -6.97 1.85 -4.78
C LEU A 144 -7.03 0.50 -5.51
N LEU A 145 -8.11 -0.23 -5.29
CA LEU A 145 -8.49 -1.39 -6.07
C LEU A 145 -9.75 -1.05 -6.87
N ASN A 146 -9.64 -1.02 -8.17
CA ASN A 146 -10.76 -0.74 -9.06
C ASN A 146 -11.10 -1.99 -9.86
N TYR A 147 -12.33 -2.46 -9.75
CA TYR A 147 -12.83 -3.58 -10.53
C TYR A 147 -13.43 -3.10 -11.85
N ASN A 148 -12.95 -3.64 -12.96
CA ASN A 148 -13.50 -3.41 -14.27
C ASN A 148 -14.38 -4.62 -14.65
N ALA A 149 -15.68 -4.40 -14.77
CA ALA A 149 -16.64 -5.47 -15.09
C ALA A 149 -16.49 -6.00 -16.52
N ASP A 150 -16.11 -5.13 -17.48
CA ASP A 150 -15.99 -5.50 -18.90
C ASP A 150 -14.84 -6.48 -19.13
N THR A 151 -13.70 -6.21 -18.52
CA THR A 151 -12.48 -7.03 -18.65
C THR A 151 -12.33 -8.08 -17.55
N LYS A 152 -13.16 -8.03 -16.52
CA LYS A 152 -13.06 -8.84 -15.28
C LYS A 152 -11.69 -8.75 -14.63
N THR A 153 -11.10 -7.55 -14.66
CA THR A 153 -9.79 -7.26 -14.08
C THR A 153 -9.89 -6.31 -12.90
N ILE A 154 -8.92 -6.38 -12.03
CA ILE A 154 -8.78 -5.51 -10.87
C ILE A 154 -7.50 -4.70 -11.07
N ASP A 155 -7.63 -3.40 -11.15
CA ASP A 155 -6.52 -2.47 -11.17
C ASP A 155 -6.08 -2.18 -9.75
N TRP A 156 -4.84 -2.49 -9.42
CA TRP A 156 -4.19 -2.18 -8.16
C TRP A 156 -3.28 -0.98 -8.35
N ARG A 157 -3.56 0.11 -7.65
CA ARG A 157 -2.77 1.34 -7.69
C ARG A 157 -2.48 1.86 -6.29
N HIS A 158 -1.35 2.56 -6.14
CA HIS A 158 -0.91 3.10 -4.86
C HIS A 158 -0.59 4.59 -4.99
N TYR A 159 -1.23 5.39 -4.12
CA TYR A 159 -1.15 6.83 -4.13
C TYR A 159 -0.65 7.37 -2.80
N LEU A 160 0.03 8.50 -2.88
CA LEU A 160 0.36 9.36 -1.75
C LEU A 160 -0.68 10.47 -1.64
N ILE A 161 -1.15 10.72 -0.43
CA ILE A 161 -2.06 11.83 -0.11
C ILE A 161 -1.22 13.04 0.28
N SER A 162 -1.36 14.12 -0.46
CA SER A 162 -0.80 15.43 -0.12
C SER A 162 -1.94 16.38 0.25
N VAL A 163 -1.90 16.90 1.47
CA VAL A 163 -2.91 17.83 1.99
C VAL A 163 -2.28 19.19 2.11
N ARG A 164 -2.86 20.20 1.46
CA ARG A 164 -2.37 21.58 1.49
C ARG A 164 -3.46 22.54 2.00
N PRO A 165 -3.11 23.60 2.74
CA PRO A 165 -4.06 24.63 3.11
C PRO A 165 -4.48 25.44 1.87
N VAL A 166 -5.78 25.70 1.72
CA VAL A 166 -6.36 26.51 0.63
C VAL A 166 -6.57 27.95 1.12
N GLY A 167 -6.49 28.94 0.22
CA GLY A 167 -6.75 30.35 0.53
C GLY A 167 -5.62 31.06 1.26
N VAL A 168 -4.45 30.47 1.37
CA VAL A 168 -3.28 31.05 2.02
C VAL A 168 -2.24 31.41 0.96
N SER A 169 -1.68 32.64 1.03
CA SER A 169 -0.64 33.05 0.08
C SER A 169 0.58 32.14 0.12
N ARG A 170 1.32 32.05 -1.00
CA ARG A 170 2.48 31.17 -1.17
C ARG A 170 3.55 31.41 -0.10
N SER A 171 3.82 32.68 0.22
CA SER A 171 4.77 33.06 1.26
C SER A 171 4.35 32.57 2.65
N VAL A 172 3.09 32.74 3.01
CA VAL A 172 2.53 32.26 4.29
C VAL A 172 2.55 30.72 4.35
N ARG A 173 2.25 30.05 3.24
CA ARG A 173 2.31 28.59 3.17
C ARG A 173 3.73 28.05 3.40
N ARG A 174 4.74 28.67 2.79
CA ARG A 174 6.15 28.33 3.01
C ARG A 174 6.58 28.51 4.47
N VAL A 175 6.05 29.52 5.13
CA VAL A 175 6.31 29.73 6.57
C VAL A 175 5.64 28.66 7.43
N ILE A 176 4.40 28.26 7.11
CA ILE A 176 3.63 27.27 7.87
C ILE A 176 4.19 25.84 7.66
N GLU A 177 4.49 25.47 6.44
CA GLU A 177 4.97 24.14 6.08
C GLU A 177 6.46 23.94 6.37
N GLY A 178 7.21 25.02 6.50
CA GLY A 178 8.67 25.02 6.55
C GLY A 178 9.27 24.68 5.18
N SER A 179 10.50 25.10 4.93
CA SER A 179 11.22 24.72 3.72
C SER A 179 11.53 23.23 3.76
N THR A 180 10.77 22.41 3.05
CA THR A 180 11.03 20.98 2.89
C THR A 180 12.11 20.67 1.84
N ARG A 181 12.63 21.70 1.15
CA ARG A 181 13.75 21.53 0.23
C ARG A 181 15.06 21.60 1.02
N PRO A 182 15.93 20.59 0.94
CA PRO A 182 17.33 20.82 1.22
C PRO A 182 17.79 21.85 0.16
N SER A 183 18.18 23.04 0.60
CA SER A 183 18.87 23.97 -0.28
C SER A 183 19.99 23.21 -0.93
N SER A 184 19.96 23.07 -2.27
CA SER A 184 21.12 22.67 -3.03
C SER A 184 22.20 23.69 -2.64
N ALA A 185 23.14 23.23 -1.83
CA ALA A 185 24.20 24.05 -1.30
C ALA A 185 24.93 24.71 -2.46
N SER A 186 24.87 26.03 -2.48
CA SER A 186 25.93 26.80 -3.12
C SER A 186 27.25 26.26 -2.57
N SER A 187 28.07 25.76 -3.46
CA SER A 187 29.43 25.31 -3.20
C SER A 187 30.26 26.47 -2.66
N GLY A 188 30.31 26.58 -1.35
CA GLY A 188 31.26 27.42 -0.63
C GLY A 188 32.08 26.50 0.26
N SER A 189 33.30 26.20 -0.15
CA SER A 189 34.29 25.45 0.61
C SER A 189 34.57 26.12 1.93
N VAL A 190 34.23 25.49 3.05
CA VAL A 190 34.87 25.73 4.33
C VAL A 190 35.20 24.39 4.98
N THR A 191 36.48 24.10 4.99
CA THR A 191 37.16 23.07 5.76
C THR A 191 36.94 23.33 7.26
N GLY A 192 36.27 22.38 7.95
CA GLY A 192 36.12 22.41 9.39
C GLY A 192 35.71 21.04 9.91
N HIS A 193 36.66 20.31 10.51
CA HIS A 193 36.45 19.09 11.27
C HIS A 193 35.53 19.35 12.46
N GLY A 194 34.43 18.63 12.56
CA GLY A 194 33.55 18.62 13.73
C GLY A 194 32.43 17.62 13.53
N SER A 195 32.52 16.49 14.20
CA SER A 195 31.45 15.48 14.26
C SER A 195 30.27 16.06 15.04
N GLU A 196 29.24 16.56 14.35
CA GLU A 196 27.99 16.97 14.96
C GLU A 196 26.85 16.05 14.50
N HIS A 197 26.16 15.49 15.47
CA HIS A 197 24.88 14.82 15.33
C HIS A 197 23.89 15.77 14.65
N LYS A 198 23.61 15.56 13.37
CA LYS A 198 22.60 16.28 12.62
C LYS A 198 21.21 15.96 13.22
N ARG A 199 20.78 16.80 14.14
CA ARG A 199 19.36 16.88 14.52
C ARG A 199 18.58 17.26 13.26
N HIS A 200 17.61 16.43 12.86
CA HIS A 200 16.66 16.75 11.79
C HIS A 200 15.71 17.86 12.27
N GLY A 201 16.23 19.07 12.39
CA GLY A 201 15.43 20.27 12.56
C GLY A 201 14.73 20.62 11.23
N ARG A 202 13.48 21.07 11.28
CA ARG A 202 12.83 21.71 10.12
C ARG A 202 13.76 22.80 9.61
N ALA A 203 14.12 22.74 8.33
CA ALA A 203 14.90 23.80 7.72
C ALA A 203 14.12 25.12 7.84
N LEU A 204 14.77 26.12 8.40
CA LEU A 204 14.18 27.48 8.48
C LEU A 204 13.98 28.01 7.06
N VAL A 205 12.90 28.77 6.88
CA VAL A 205 12.62 29.42 5.60
C VAL A 205 13.74 30.44 5.33
N ASN A 206 14.32 30.37 4.13
CA ASN A 206 15.29 31.38 3.72
C ASN A 206 14.53 32.68 3.42
N LEU A 207 14.72 33.70 4.27
CA LEU A 207 14.09 35.00 4.13
C LEU A 207 14.73 35.85 3.01
N GLY A 208 15.85 35.40 2.43
CA GLY A 208 16.57 36.17 1.42
C GLY A 208 17.00 37.54 1.97
N ASN A 209 16.58 38.60 1.29
CA ASN A 209 16.88 40.01 1.68
C ASN A 209 15.84 40.62 2.64
N ALA A 210 14.82 39.86 3.06
CA ALA A 210 13.82 40.34 4.00
C ALA A 210 14.41 40.38 5.44
N THR A 211 14.25 41.48 6.12
CA THR A 211 14.74 41.66 7.50
C THR A 211 13.84 41.04 8.54
N ASP A 212 12.54 40.86 8.20
CA ASP A 212 11.54 40.30 9.08
C ASP A 212 10.61 39.33 8.31
N ILE A 213 10.02 38.36 9.03
CA ILE A 213 9.01 37.44 8.52
C ILE A 213 7.80 38.20 7.98
N ALA A 214 7.39 39.31 8.64
CA ALA A 214 6.29 40.13 8.18
C ALA A 214 6.55 40.72 6.79
N GLU A 215 7.75 41.21 6.53
CA GLU A 215 8.17 41.73 5.23
C GLU A 215 8.15 40.63 4.16
N TYR A 216 8.64 39.46 4.49
CA TYR A 216 8.59 38.30 3.59
C TYR A 216 7.15 37.89 3.24
N VAL A 217 6.22 37.91 4.19
CA VAL A 217 4.82 37.60 3.97
C VAL A 217 4.13 38.63 3.09
N ILE A 218 4.40 39.93 3.30
CA ILE A 218 3.76 41.05 2.58
C ILE A 218 4.31 41.19 1.16
N ARG A 219 5.62 41.15 1.00
CA ARG A 219 6.29 41.33 -0.31
C ARG A 219 6.36 40.06 -1.15
N GLY A 220 6.09 38.91 -0.55
CA GLY A 220 6.15 37.62 -1.23
C GLY A 220 7.57 37.18 -1.62
N SER A 221 7.68 36.26 -2.54
CA SER A 221 8.96 35.68 -2.97
C SER A 221 9.86 36.68 -3.74
N GLN A 222 9.35 37.82 -4.19
CA GLN A 222 10.14 38.85 -4.87
C GLN A 222 11.18 39.51 -3.97
N ALA A 223 10.92 39.60 -2.66
CA ALA A 223 11.87 40.12 -1.70
C ALA A 223 13.07 39.18 -1.45
N ALA A 224 12.95 37.94 -1.77
CA ALA A 224 13.99 36.92 -1.53
C ALA A 224 15.11 36.88 -2.57
N GLY A 225 15.11 37.74 -3.59
CA GLY A 225 16.21 37.86 -4.57
C GLY A 225 16.51 36.58 -5.36
N GLY A 226 15.65 35.57 -5.30
CA GLY A 226 15.81 34.35 -6.01
C GLY A 226 14.90 34.33 -7.24
N GLU A 227 15.50 34.18 -8.42
CA GLU A 227 14.82 33.74 -9.65
C GLU A 227 14.29 32.33 -9.48
N ASP A 228 13.49 32.08 -8.45
CA ASP A 228 12.70 30.85 -8.37
C ASP A 228 11.55 30.98 -9.37
N THR A 229 11.89 30.81 -10.64
CA THR A 229 10.97 30.53 -11.75
C THR A 229 10.27 29.20 -11.53
N ASP A 230 9.54 29.07 -10.44
CA ASP A 230 8.71 27.90 -10.17
C ASP A 230 7.30 28.16 -10.71
N THR A 231 7.26 28.51 -12.04
CA THR A 231 6.02 28.70 -12.82
C THR A 231 5.10 27.48 -12.71
N SER A 232 5.68 26.30 -12.55
CA SER A 232 4.93 25.06 -12.44
C SER A 232 4.23 24.83 -11.08
N GLU A 233 4.66 25.50 -10.00
CA GLU A 233 3.87 25.54 -8.75
C GLU A 233 2.71 26.51 -8.85
N ALA A 234 2.87 27.61 -9.57
CA ALA A 234 1.80 28.58 -9.81
C ALA A 234 0.67 27.98 -10.67
N GLU A 235 1.01 27.24 -11.73
CA GLU A 235 0.02 26.48 -12.52
C GLU A 235 -0.74 25.48 -11.65
N SER A 236 -0.05 24.78 -10.78
CA SER A 236 -0.60 23.80 -9.84
C SER A 236 -1.50 24.46 -8.78
N GLU A 237 -1.25 25.70 -8.40
CA GLU A 237 -2.10 26.46 -7.48
C GLU A 237 -3.38 27.00 -8.15
N ALA A 238 -3.28 27.38 -9.42
CA ALA A 238 -4.43 27.78 -10.21
C ALA A 238 -5.41 26.58 -10.42
N GLU A 239 -4.88 25.38 -10.64
CA GLU A 239 -5.68 24.16 -10.71
C GLU A 239 -6.37 23.83 -9.37
N ASP A 240 -5.69 24.03 -8.22
CA ASP A 240 -6.27 23.78 -6.89
C ASP A 240 -7.42 24.73 -6.57
N MET A 241 -7.35 25.97 -7.09
CA MET A 241 -8.43 26.96 -6.92
C MET A 241 -9.55 26.83 -7.93
N ALA A 242 -9.27 26.24 -9.11
CA ALA A 242 -10.24 26.07 -10.18
C ALA A 242 -11.21 24.89 -9.93
N ASP A 243 -10.78 23.86 -9.21
CA ASP A 243 -11.58 22.66 -8.93
C ASP A 243 -12.11 22.65 -7.48
N PRO A 244 -13.36 23.09 -7.25
CA PRO A 244 -13.97 23.04 -5.91
C PRO A 244 -14.12 21.61 -5.37
N GLN A 245 -14.04 20.58 -6.22
CA GLN A 245 -14.09 19.17 -5.84
C GLN A 245 -12.84 18.72 -5.08
N ASN A 246 -11.71 19.40 -5.25
CA ASN A 246 -10.46 19.08 -4.56
C ASN A 246 -10.37 19.75 -3.18
N ALA A 247 -11.25 20.70 -2.89
CA ALA A 247 -11.29 21.40 -1.60
C ALA A 247 -12.23 20.65 -0.64
N VAL A 248 -11.65 20.14 0.45
CA VAL A 248 -12.39 19.48 1.54
C VAL A 248 -12.49 20.44 2.71
N GLN A 249 -13.73 20.75 3.12
CA GLN A 249 -14.00 21.51 4.34
C GLN A 249 -14.08 20.53 5.52
N LEU A 250 -13.21 20.70 6.52
CA LEU A 250 -13.22 19.89 7.71
C LEU A 250 -14.43 20.27 8.60
N SER A 251 -15.12 19.27 9.13
CA SER A 251 -16.25 19.49 10.04
C SER A 251 -15.78 20.15 11.34
N GLN A 252 -16.68 20.94 11.97
CA GLN A 252 -16.39 21.62 13.24
C GLN A 252 -16.02 20.67 14.38
N ASN A 253 -16.55 19.44 14.36
CA ASN A 253 -16.33 18.43 15.40
C ASN A 253 -15.02 17.64 15.24
N TYR A 254 -14.28 17.88 14.17
CA TYR A 254 -13.04 17.17 13.90
C TYR A 254 -11.84 17.92 14.49
N VAL A 255 -11.72 17.91 15.80
CA VAL A 255 -10.60 18.55 16.51
C VAL A 255 -9.49 17.51 16.76
N GLY A 256 -8.74 17.16 15.73
CA GLY A 256 -7.49 16.42 15.88
C GLY A 256 -6.32 17.38 16.06
N ARG A 257 -5.27 16.96 16.79
CA ARG A 257 -4.04 17.73 16.96
C ARG A 257 -3.45 18.11 15.59
N GLY A 258 -3.45 19.40 15.24
CA GLY A 258 -3.00 19.92 13.95
C GLY A 258 -4.10 20.11 12.90
N ASN A 259 -5.37 19.85 13.22
CA ASN A 259 -6.51 20.18 12.37
C ASN A 259 -7.27 21.33 13.01
N ALA A 260 -7.40 22.46 12.29
CA ALA A 260 -8.28 23.55 12.70
C ALA A 260 -9.71 23.25 12.25
N ALA A 261 -10.68 23.48 13.11
CA ALA A 261 -12.10 23.42 12.74
C ALA A 261 -12.37 24.36 11.55
N ASN A 262 -13.23 23.96 10.62
CA ASN A 262 -13.56 24.72 9.39
C ASN A 262 -12.37 25.06 8.45
N ALA A 263 -11.21 24.44 8.61
CA ALA A 263 -10.11 24.65 7.68
C ALA A 263 -10.44 24.06 6.29
N GLN A 264 -10.33 24.87 5.26
CA GLN A 264 -10.38 24.40 3.88
C GLN A 264 -9.00 23.86 3.49
N ARG A 265 -8.98 22.61 3.01
CA ARG A 265 -7.76 21.94 2.60
C ARG A 265 -7.93 21.31 1.22
N ALA A 266 -6.95 21.50 0.35
CA ALA A 266 -6.87 20.80 -0.91
C ALA A 266 -6.18 19.45 -0.71
N VAL A 267 -6.83 18.39 -1.19
CA VAL A 267 -6.30 17.03 -1.16
C VAL A 267 -5.85 16.65 -2.56
N ARG A 268 -4.60 16.28 -2.69
CA ARG A 268 -4.02 15.79 -3.94
C ARG A 268 -3.54 14.37 -3.79
N LEU A 269 -3.82 13.55 -4.80
CA LEU A 269 -3.32 12.19 -4.91
C LEU A 269 -2.16 12.17 -5.91
N ARG A 270 -1.03 11.59 -5.49
CA ARG A 270 0.11 11.34 -6.37
C ARG A 270 0.40 9.86 -6.42
N GLU A 271 0.46 9.31 -7.60
CA GLU A 271 0.78 7.90 -7.78
C GLU A 271 2.27 7.65 -7.54
N ILE A 272 2.56 6.67 -6.69
CA ILE A 272 3.92 6.24 -6.36
C ILE A 272 4.18 4.79 -6.79
N GLY A 273 3.16 4.08 -7.27
CA GLY A 273 3.26 2.70 -7.74
C GLY A 273 3.52 1.69 -6.62
N PRO A 274 3.71 0.44 -6.97
CA PRO A 274 3.58 -0.18 -8.31
C PRO A 274 2.14 -0.20 -8.81
N ARG A 275 1.97 -0.37 -10.14
CA ARG A 275 0.69 -0.66 -10.79
C ARG A 275 0.61 -2.14 -11.09
N MET A 276 -0.54 -2.74 -10.88
CA MET A 276 -0.80 -4.13 -11.28
C MET A 276 -2.22 -4.27 -11.82
N GLU A 277 -2.36 -5.02 -12.91
CA GLU A 277 -3.65 -5.46 -13.44
C GLU A 277 -3.80 -6.95 -13.10
N LEU A 278 -4.77 -7.26 -12.25
CA LEU A 278 -5.01 -8.59 -11.71
C LEU A 278 -6.28 -9.18 -12.30
N ARG A 279 -6.23 -10.43 -12.74
CA ARG A 279 -7.41 -11.19 -13.13
C ARG A 279 -7.61 -12.34 -12.16
N LEU A 280 -8.82 -12.47 -11.62
CA LEU A 280 -9.16 -13.59 -10.76
C LEU A 280 -9.16 -14.87 -11.59
N VAL A 281 -8.39 -15.86 -11.16
CA VAL A 281 -8.33 -17.20 -11.83
C VAL A 281 -9.12 -18.21 -11.05
N LYS A 282 -8.87 -18.33 -9.74
CA LYS A 282 -9.58 -19.30 -8.90
C LYS A 282 -9.63 -18.89 -7.44
N VAL A 283 -10.63 -19.43 -6.75
CA VAL A 283 -10.80 -19.35 -5.29
C VAL A 283 -10.86 -20.74 -4.73
N GLU A 284 -10.02 -21.04 -3.74
CA GLU A 284 -9.99 -22.30 -3.01
C GLU A 284 -10.43 -22.07 -1.55
N GLU A 285 -11.16 -23.02 -0.98
CA GLU A 285 -11.67 -22.94 0.39
C GLU A 285 -10.55 -22.89 1.44
N GLY A 286 -9.50 -23.66 1.26
CA GLY A 286 -8.39 -23.82 2.20
C GLY A 286 -7.08 -23.22 1.71
N LEU A 287 -5.98 -23.61 2.37
CA LEU A 287 -4.66 -23.03 2.12
C LEU A 287 -3.90 -23.67 0.95
N ASN A 288 -4.13 -24.94 0.67
CA ASN A 288 -3.42 -25.65 -0.41
C ASN A 288 -4.17 -26.92 -0.83
N GLY A 289 -4.55 -27.00 -2.11
CA GLY A 289 -5.16 -28.20 -2.69
C GLY A 289 -6.51 -28.60 -2.10
N SER A 290 -7.26 -27.64 -1.55
CA SER A 290 -8.62 -27.84 -1.05
C SER A 290 -9.66 -27.67 -2.18
N SER A 291 -10.94 -27.78 -1.83
CA SER A 291 -12.04 -27.62 -2.78
C SER A 291 -11.97 -26.28 -3.51
N VAL A 292 -12.15 -26.32 -4.83
CA VAL A 292 -12.22 -25.11 -5.64
C VAL A 292 -13.65 -24.58 -5.60
N LEU A 293 -13.83 -23.37 -5.06
CA LEU A 293 -15.12 -22.70 -4.96
C LEU A 293 -15.48 -21.95 -6.24
N TYR A 294 -14.48 -21.40 -6.92
CA TYR A 294 -14.63 -20.65 -8.16
C TYR A 294 -13.42 -20.86 -9.06
N HIS A 295 -13.66 -20.98 -10.36
CA HIS A 295 -12.62 -21.01 -11.38
C HIS A 295 -13.10 -20.29 -12.64
N ASP A 296 -12.30 -19.35 -13.17
CA ASP A 296 -12.68 -18.50 -14.31
C ASP A 296 -12.77 -19.28 -15.64
N TYR A 297 -11.91 -20.31 -15.82
CA TYR A 297 -11.82 -21.07 -17.07
C TYR A 297 -12.52 -22.43 -17.02
N VAL A 298 -12.68 -23.00 -15.84
CA VAL A 298 -13.22 -24.37 -15.68
C VAL A 298 -14.52 -24.31 -14.90
N HIS A 299 -15.62 -24.49 -15.60
CA HIS A 299 -16.94 -24.63 -14.97
C HIS A 299 -17.17 -26.11 -14.64
N MET A 300 -17.11 -26.45 -13.37
CA MET A 300 -17.35 -27.81 -12.90
C MET A 300 -18.84 -28.08 -12.82
N SER A 301 -19.26 -29.28 -13.26
CA SER A 301 -20.65 -29.74 -13.06
C SER A 301 -20.91 -30.04 -11.59
N ALA A 302 -22.16 -29.98 -11.15
CA ALA A 302 -22.52 -30.33 -9.77
C ALA A 302 -22.07 -31.74 -9.36
N SER A 303 -22.05 -32.71 -10.31
CA SER A 303 -21.56 -34.06 -10.10
C SER A 303 -20.04 -34.12 -9.84
N ASP A 304 -19.26 -33.27 -10.56
CA ASP A 304 -17.80 -33.24 -10.40
C ASP A 304 -17.41 -32.53 -9.09
N VAL A 305 -18.13 -31.51 -8.71
CA VAL A 305 -17.96 -30.87 -7.39
C VAL A 305 -18.25 -31.86 -6.27
N ALA A 306 -19.31 -32.67 -6.39
CA ALA A 306 -19.64 -33.71 -5.41
C ALA A 306 -18.57 -34.80 -5.33
N LYS A 307 -18.00 -35.24 -6.46
CA LYS A 307 -16.86 -36.16 -6.49
C LYS A 307 -15.63 -35.57 -5.83
N GLN A 308 -15.26 -34.36 -6.21
CA GLN A 308 -14.10 -33.65 -5.65
C GLN A 308 -14.22 -33.48 -4.12
N THR A 309 -15.39 -33.12 -3.62
CA THR A 309 -15.63 -32.99 -2.17
C THR A 309 -15.50 -34.32 -1.45
N ARG A 310 -16.01 -35.43 -2.03
CA ARG A 310 -15.84 -36.76 -1.48
C ARG A 310 -14.36 -37.17 -1.43
N ASP A 311 -13.60 -36.93 -2.50
CA ASP A 311 -12.19 -37.29 -2.56
C ASP A 311 -11.35 -36.47 -1.55
N ILE A 312 -11.67 -35.18 -1.38
CA ILE A 312 -11.02 -34.34 -0.41
C ILE A 312 -11.34 -34.77 1.03
N THR A 313 -12.61 -35.09 1.31
CA THR A 313 -13.01 -35.59 2.65
C THR A 313 -12.35 -36.92 2.97
N ALA A 314 -12.30 -37.85 2.02
CA ALA A 314 -11.61 -39.13 2.19
C ALA A 314 -10.10 -38.93 2.45
N LYS A 315 -9.44 -38.07 1.69
CA LYS A 315 -8.02 -37.73 1.92
C LYS A 315 -7.78 -37.07 3.29
N ARG A 316 -8.68 -36.19 3.75
CA ARG A 316 -8.60 -35.58 5.09
C ARG A 316 -8.78 -36.61 6.20
N GLN A 317 -9.73 -37.57 6.07
CA GLN A 317 -9.93 -38.64 7.01
C GLN A 317 -8.70 -39.54 7.11
N LEU A 318 -8.18 -40.00 5.97
CA LEU A 318 -6.97 -40.83 5.91
C LEU A 318 -5.74 -40.11 6.49
N ALA A 319 -5.61 -38.80 6.27
CA ALA A 319 -4.54 -38.02 6.88
C ALA A 319 -4.69 -37.86 8.40
N ALA A 320 -5.94 -37.71 8.89
CA ALA A 320 -6.23 -37.67 10.34
C ALA A 320 -5.95 -39.02 11.01
N GLU A 321 -6.35 -40.13 10.39
CA GLU A 321 -6.06 -41.50 10.88
C GLU A 321 -4.56 -41.76 10.99
N ARG A 322 -3.79 -41.43 9.93
CA ARG A 322 -2.32 -41.56 9.95
C ARG A 322 -1.68 -40.73 11.04
N ARG A 323 -2.21 -39.51 11.27
CA ARG A 323 -1.71 -38.63 12.30
C ARG A 323 -1.98 -39.22 13.70
N ALA A 324 -3.20 -39.66 13.93
CA ALA A 324 -3.57 -40.32 15.20
C ALA A 324 -2.76 -41.59 15.45
N GLU A 325 -2.42 -42.36 14.40
CA GLU A 325 -1.55 -43.52 14.51
C GLU A 325 -0.10 -43.11 14.84
N GLN A 326 0.41 -42.08 14.20
CA GLN A 326 1.74 -41.52 14.55
C GLN A 326 1.80 -41.04 15.98
N GLU A 327 0.80 -40.31 16.45
CA GLU A 327 0.72 -39.81 17.84
C GLU A 327 0.71 -40.98 18.83
N ARG A 328 -0.09 -41.99 18.59
CA ARG A 328 -0.10 -43.27 19.40
C ARG A 328 1.26 -43.97 19.41
N ASN A 329 1.93 -44.04 18.26
CA ASN A 329 3.25 -44.66 18.16
C ASN A 329 4.33 -43.84 18.90
N VAL A 330 4.26 -42.49 18.87
CA VAL A 330 5.16 -41.62 19.60
C VAL A 330 4.93 -41.75 21.12
N GLU A 331 3.66 -41.81 21.56
CA GLU A 331 3.33 -42.01 22.98
C GLU A 331 3.85 -43.37 23.48
N ARG A 332 3.64 -44.45 22.71
CA ARG A 332 4.15 -45.77 23.03
C ARG A 332 5.68 -45.81 23.17
N LYS A 333 6.39 -45.09 22.28
CA LYS A 333 7.85 -44.96 22.37
C LYS A 333 8.35 -44.09 23.52
N LYS A 334 7.51 -43.16 24.03
CA LYS A 334 7.84 -42.37 25.21
C LYS A 334 7.62 -43.10 26.52
N GLN A 335 6.72 -44.10 26.52
CA GLN A 335 6.41 -44.94 27.70
C GLN A 335 7.34 -46.19 27.81
N ALA A 336 7.97 -46.60 26.72
CA ALA A 336 9.02 -47.61 26.68
C ALA A 336 10.41 -46.99 26.93
#